data_b0d1b964bed5956e0ed3c28ed8896b5b
#
_entry.id   b0d1b964bed5956e0ed3c28ed8896b5b
#
_cell.length_a   1.000
_cell.length_b   1.000
_cell.length_c   1.000
_cell.angle_alpha   90.00
_cell.angle_beta   90.00
_cell.angle_gamma   90.00
#
_symmetry.space_group_name_H-M   'P 1'
#
loop_
_entity.id
_entity.type
_entity.pdbx_description
1 polymer ?
#
loop_
_entity_poly.entity_id
_entity_poly.type
_entity_poly.pdbx_seq_one_letter_code
_entity_poly.pdbx_strand_id
1 'polypeptide(L)'
;MSRPLALLCSPHPDGVSDSVARLVAEGAAEAGADWQIVALRDYAFEGCVDCGGCSRPPHRCTLAGRDYGGMKDRADEIFSLIEAAPLLFISAPIYFYSLPAHFKALIDRSQRFWAAQNHASATKPLLPRPPIKPALVSLVAGRPRGNLLFSGSLLTLRYFLSPLNSTISETRLLRGLEKVKDLEERPAVRAALHAWGHDWGCRLMAGKIPGYNPAAISGPDSAKDSPPSAI
;
A
#
# COMPACT_ATOMS: atom_id res chain seq x y z
N MET A 1 1.76 -8.68 15.05
CA MET A 1 0.42 -8.07 14.94
C MET A 1 0.36 -7.19 13.72
N SER A 2 -0.71 -7.24 12.92
CA SER A 2 -0.79 -6.53 11.65
C SER A 2 -1.13 -5.06 11.85
N ARG A 3 -0.22 -4.16 11.45
CA ARG A 3 -0.44 -2.71 11.43
C ARG A 3 -1.03 -2.27 10.08
N PRO A 4 -1.77 -1.16 10.02
CA PRO A 4 -2.08 -0.51 8.76
C PRO A 4 -0.80 -0.21 7.97
N LEU A 5 -0.85 -0.35 6.66
CA LEU A 5 0.32 -0.18 5.79
C LEU A 5 0.18 1.05 4.91
N ALA A 6 1.14 1.96 4.96
CA ALA A 6 1.32 3.04 4.00
C ALA A 6 2.42 2.65 3.00
N LEU A 7 2.05 2.47 1.74
CA LEU A 7 2.95 2.12 0.65
C LEU A 7 3.29 3.38 -0.16
N LEU A 8 4.55 3.81 -0.08
CA LEU A 8 5.11 4.94 -0.82
C LEU A 8 5.63 4.44 -2.17
N CYS A 9 4.94 4.81 -3.24
CA CYS A 9 5.21 4.28 -4.59
C CYS A 9 6.06 5.22 -5.46
N SER A 10 6.53 6.35 -4.90
CA SER A 10 7.43 7.27 -5.61
C SER A 10 8.85 6.68 -5.70
N PRO A 11 9.52 6.78 -6.86
CA PRO A 11 10.94 6.47 -6.97
C PRO A 11 11.84 7.52 -6.30
N HIS A 12 11.31 8.74 -6.09
CA HIS A 12 12.04 9.83 -5.44
C HIS A 12 11.73 9.86 -3.94
N PRO A 13 12.77 9.79 -3.08
CA PRO A 13 12.60 10.04 -1.66
C PRO A 13 12.20 11.49 -1.41
N ASP A 14 11.42 11.70 -0.36
CA ASP A 14 11.00 13.02 0.11
C ASP A 14 10.27 13.91 -0.92
N GLY A 15 9.69 13.28 -1.94
CA GLY A 15 8.84 13.97 -2.92
C GLY A 15 7.43 14.27 -2.38
N VAL A 16 6.61 14.90 -3.24
CA VAL A 16 5.23 15.29 -2.87
C VAL A 16 4.40 14.08 -2.40
N SER A 17 4.48 12.95 -3.08
CA SER A 17 3.73 11.75 -2.69
C SER A 17 4.14 11.23 -1.31
N ASP A 18 5.43 11.29 -0.99
CA ASP A 18 5.93 10.93 0.34
C ASP A 18 5.43 11.90 1.41
N SER A 19 5.44 13.21 1.11
CA SER A 19 4.94 14.25 2.00
C SER A 19 3.43 14.11 2.27
N VAL A 20 2.66 13.75 1.24
CA VAL A 20 1.23 13.42 1.37
C VAL A 20 1.04 12.21 2.30
N ALA A 21 1.85 11.17 2.12
CA ALA A 21 1.74 9.98 2.96
C ALA A 21 2.09 10.26 4.43
N ARG A 22 3.10 11.09 4.67
CA ARG A 22 3.46 11.50 6.05
C ARG A 22 2.33 12.27 6.72
N LEU A 23 1.74 13.25 6.04
CA LEU A 23 0.60 14.01 6.59
C LEU A 23 -0.59 13.11 6.97
N VAL A 24 -0.89 12.11 6.14
CA VAL A 24 -1.95 11.15 6.43
C VAL A 24 -1.58 10.25 7.61
N ALA A 25 -0.32 9.77 7.66
CA ALA A 25 0.16 8.94 8.77
C ALA A 25 0.24 9.71 10.09
N GLU A 26 0.65 10.99 10.07
CA GLU A 26 0.67 11.88 11.23
C GLU A 26 -0.74 12.05 11.82
N GLY A 27 -1.73 12.35 10.97
CA GLY A 27 -3.13 12.44 11.42
C GLY A 27 -3.64 11.13 12.01
N ALA A 28 -3.30 9.98 11.42
CA ALA A 28 -3.68 8.69 11.95
C ALA A 28 -3.02 8.39 13.31
N ALA A 29 -1.74 8.77 13.46
CA ALA A 29 -1.01 8.60 14.72
C ALA A 29 -1.59 9.45 15.86
N GLU A 30 -2.06 10.67 15.58
CA GLU A 30 -2.79 11.50 16.56
C GLU A 30 -4.08 10.82 17.06
N ALA A 31 -4.73 10.03 16.20
CA ALA A 31 -5.88 9.21 16.59
C ALA A 31 -5.49 7.88 17.28
N GLY A 32 -4.19 7.65 17.54
CA GLY A 32 -3.68 6.44 18.19
C GLY A 32 -3.39 5.27 17.23
N ALA A 33 -3.50 5.46 15.92
CA ALA A 33 -3.26 4.43 14.92
C ALA A 33 -1.85 4.54 14.32
N ASP A 34 -0.93 3.70 14.78
CA ASP A 34 0.43 3.64 14.24
C ASP A 34 0.49 2.86 12.92
N TRP A 35 0.94 3.51 11.85
CA TRP A 35 1.02 2.94 10.51
C TRP A 35 2.45 2.49 10.20
N GLN A 36 2.57 1.31 9.61
CA GLN A 36 3.81 0.88 9.02
C GLN A 36 4.01 1.60 7.69
N ILE A 37 5.07 2.40 7.57
CA ILE A 37 5.42 3.10 6.33
C ILE A 37 6.48 2.28 5.59
N VAL A 38 6.22 1.96 4.32
CA VAL A 38 7.10 1.18 3.45
C VAL A 38 7.30 1.92 2.14
N ALA A 39 8.54 2.26 1.82
CA ALA A 39 8.88 2.84 0.53
C ALA A 39 9.25 1.73 -0.47
N LEU A 40 8.49 1.63 -1.55
CA LEU A 40 8.65 0.59 -2.56
C LEU A 40 10.05 0.58 -3.19
N ARG A 41 10.68 1.75 -3.31
CA ARG A 41 12.04 1.94 -3.84
C ARG A 41 13.14 1.24 -3.03
N ASP A 42 12.86 0.89 -1.77
CA ASP A 42 13.82 0.21 -0.88
C ASP A 42 13.81 -1.32 -1.07
N TYR A 43 12.94 -1.81 -1.95
CA TYR A 43 12.78 -3.24 -2.23
C TYR A 43 13.20 -3.53 -3.67
N ALA A 44 14.24 -4.30 -3.82
CA ALA A 44 14.69 -4.76 -5.14
C ALA A 44 13.80 -5.90 -5.65
N PHE A 45 13.28 -5.78 -6.86
CA PHE A 45 12.59 -6.85 -7.58
C PHE A 45 12.48 -6.50 -9.07
N GLU A 46 12.38 -7.53 -9.89
CA GLU A 46 12.14 -7.40 -11.33
C GLU A 46 10.65 -7.46 -11.68
N GLY A 47 10.29 -6.91 -12.84
CA GLY A 47 8.96 -7.00 -13.40
C GLY A 47 8.57 -8.43 -13.77
N CYS A 48 7.28 -8.67 -14.00
CA CYS A 48 6.79 -9.95 -14.50
C CYS A 48 7.32 -10.20 -15.92
N VAL A 49 7.86 -11.40 -16.17
CA VAL A 49 8.39 -11.83 -17.48
C VAL A 49 7.45 -12.83 -18.17
N ASP A 50 6.21 -12.94 -17.72
CA ASP A 50 5.19 -13.84 -18.27
C ASP A 50 5.65 -15.29 -18.46
N CYS A 51 6.40 -15.81 -17.50
CA CYS A 51 6.94 -17.19 -17.56
C CYS A 51 5.90 -18.30 -17.35
N GLY A 52 4.64 -17.95 -17.04
CA GLY A 52 3.56 -18.89 -16.80
C GLY A 52 3.65 -19.72 -15.51
N GLY A 53 4.71 -19.55 -14.70
CA GLY A 53 4.91 -20.37 -13.49
C GLY A 53 3.81 -20.26 -12.45
N CYS A 54 3.18 -19.09 -12.31
CA CYS A 54 2.10 -18.86 -11.38
C CYS A 54 0.73 -19.39 -11.87
N SER A 55 0.58 -19.85 -13.11
CA SER A 55 -0.68 -20.43 -13.64
C SER A 55 -1.04 -21.76 -12.99
N ARG A 56 -0.08 -22.44 -12.37
CA ARG A 56 -0.25 -23.74 -11.74
C ARG A 56 -0.10 -23.68 -10.23
N PRO A 57 -0.85 -24.50 -9.48
CA PRO A 57 -0.63 -24.63 -8.04
C PRO A 57 0.83 -24.95 -7.73
N PRO A 58 1.41 -24.38 -6.67
CA PRO A 58 0.83 -23.54 -5.64
C PRO A 58 0.78 -22.03 -5.97
N HIS A 59 0.75 -21.64 -7.23
CA HIS A 59 0.63 -20.25 -7.71
C HIS A 59 1.74 -19.32 -7.19
N ARG A 60 2.98 -19.81 -7.19
CA ARG A 60 4.15 -19.02 -6.77
C ARG A 60 4.81 -18.33 -7.95
N CYS A 61 5.37 -17.16 -7.70
CA CYS A 61 6.18 -16.48 -8.69
C CYS A 61 7.57 -17.14 -8.80
N THR A 62 8.01 -17.46 -10.01
CA THR A 62 9.35 -18.06 -10.24
C THR A 62 10.49 -17.09 -9.98
N LEU A 63 10.22 -15.78 -9.94
CA LEU A 63 11.20 -14.75 -9.64
C LEU A 63 11.37 -14.52 -8.13
N ALA A 64 10.45 -15.03 -7.30
CA ALA A 64 10.47 -14.82 -5.86
C ALA A 64 11.76 -15.32 -5.21
N GLY A 65 12.45 -14.43 -4.51
CA GLY A 65 13.71 -14.71 -3.85
C GLY A 65 14.90 -14.97 -4.77
N ARG A 66 14.76 -14.75 -6.07
CA ARG A 66 15.85 -14.87 -7.04
C ARG A 66 16.92 -13.81 -6.77
N ASP A 67 18.17 -14.19 -6.98
CA ASP A 67 19.29 -13.25 -6.89
C ASP A 67 19.59 -12.64 -8.27
N TYR A 68 19.69 -11.34 -8.32
CA TYR A 68 20.04 -10.55 -9.50
C TYR A 68 21.38 -9.82 -9.25
N GLY A 69 22.48 -10.54 -9.28
CA GLY A 69 23.80 -9.95 -9.09
C GLY A 69 24.04 -9.43 -7.67
N GLY A 70 23.61 -10.18 -6.66
CA GLY A 70 23.75 -9.82 -5.24
C GLY A 70 22.55 -9.07 -4.63
N MET A 71 21.54 -8.77 -5.45
CA MET A 71 20.26 -8.22 -4.97
C MET A 71 19.16 -9.26 -5.03
N LYS A 72 18.70 -9.70 -3.88
CA LYS A 72 17.62 -10.67 -3.76
C LYS A 72 16.27 -10.03 -4.09
N ASP A 73 15.44 -10.73 -4.90
CA ASP A 73 14.06 -10.30 -5.17
C ASP A 73 13.21 -10.31 -3.89
N ARG A 74 12.63 -9.16 -3.57
CA ARG A 74 11.87 -8.91 -2.34
C ARG A 74 10.39 -8.57 -2.59
N ALA A 75 9.87 -8.84 -3.79
CA ALA A 75 8.46 -8.56 -4.09
C ALA A 75 7.50 -9.30 -3.14
N ASP A 76 7.84 -10.55 -2.76
CA ASP A 76 7.00 -11.34 -1.85
C ASP A 76 6.96 -10.78 -0.43
N GLU A 77 7.99 -10.08 0.02
CA GLU A 77 7.97 -9.38 1.30
C GLU A 77 6.90 -8.27 1.31
N ILE A 78 6.83 -7.49 0.20
CA ILE A 78 5.81 -6.43 0.06
C ILE A 78 4.41 -7.03 0.00
N PHE A 79 4.21 -8.10 -0.77
CA PHE A 79 2.92 -8.78 -0.82
C PHE A 79 2.50 -9.31 0.55
N SER A 80 3.42 -9.88 1.32
CA SER A 80 3.15 -10.36 2.68
C SER A 80 2.71 -9.22 3.60
N LEU A 81 3.32 -8.04 3.50
CA LEU A 81 2.91 -6.85 4.23
C LEU A 81 1.50 -6.37 3.81
N ILE A 82 1.23 -6.34 2.50
CA ILE A 82 -0.09 -5.97 1.97
C ILE A 82 -1.17 -6.97 2.44
N GLU A 83 -0.89 -8.27 2.38
CA GLU A 83 -1.84 -9.30 2.83
C GLU A 83 -2.12 -9.23 4.33
N ALA A 84 -1.10 -8.97 5.14
CA ALA A 84 -1.22 -8.84 6.59
C ALA A 84 -1.93 -7.56 7.03
N ALA A 85 -1.80 -6.47 6.29
CA ALA A 85 -2.35 -5.17 6.68
C ALA A 85 -3.89 -5.16 6.69
N PRO A 86 -4.54 -4.65 7.75
CA PRO A 86 -5.99 -4.49 7.82
C PRO A 86 -6.51 -3.33 6.97
N LEU A 87 -5.66 -2.36 6.69
CA LEU A 87 -5.89 -1.18 5.87
C LEU A 87 -4.64 -0.90 5.06
N LEU A 88 -4.80 -0.63 3.77
CA LEU A 88 -3.72 -0.22 2.88
C LEU A 88 -3.91 1.24 2.49
N PHE A 89 -2.86 2.04 2.61
CA PHE A 89 -2.77 3.36 2.02
C PHE A 89 -1.70 3.36 0.91
N ILE A 90 -2.08 3.76 -0.28
CA ILE A 90 -1.19 3.88 -1.44
C ILE A 90 -1.01 5.35 -1.77
N SER A 91 0.23 5.83 -1.76
CA SER A 91 0.58 7.16 -2.25
C SER A 91 1.51 7.05 -3.45
N ALA A 92 1.08 7.55 -4.61
CA ALA A 92 1.82 7.44 -5.85
C ALA A 92 1.78 8.72 -6.69
N PRO A 93 2.89 9.10 -7.35
CA PRO A 93 2.87 10.13 -8.38
C PRO A 93 2.27 9.58 -9.67
N ILE A 94 1.80 10.49 -10.53
CA ILE A 94 1.38 10.16 -11.90
C ILE A 94 2.50 10.48 -12.87
N TYR A 95 2.97 9.45 -13.57
CA TYR A 95 3.93 9.55 -14.66
C TYR A 95 3.28 9.09 -15.96
N PHE A 96 3.26 9.96 -16.98
CA PHE A 96 2.65 9.66 -18.28
C PHE A 96 1.22 9.09 -18.17
N TYR A 97 0.37 9.74 -17.34
CA TYR A 97 -1.02 9.30 -17.05
C TYR A 97 -1.13 7.92 -16.39
N SER A 98 -0.04 7.39 -15.85
CA SER A 98 0.01 6.06 -15.23
C SER A 98 0.78 6.08 -13.90
N LEU A 99 0.96 4.91 -13.32
CA LEU A 99 1.75 4.68 -12.12
C LEU A 99 3.24 4.57 -12.46
N PRO A 100 4.15 4.85 -11.50
CA PRO A 100 5.58 4.66 -11.69
C PRO A 100 5.94 3.24 -12.12
N ALA A 101 6.98 3.09 -12.95
CA ALA A 101 7.38 1.82 -13.54
C ALA A 101 7.65 0.73 -12.47
N HIS A 102 8.35 1.07 -11.39
CA HIS A 102 8.64 0.13 -10.31
C HIS A 102 7.37 -0.34 -9.60
N PHE A 103 6.40 0.55 -9.35
CA PHE A 103 5.12 0.15 -8.81
C PHE A 103 4.31 -0.69 -9.80
N LYS A 104 4.36 -0.36 -11.09
CA LYS A 104 3.71 -1.19 -12.13
C LYS A 104 4.33 -2.58 -12.21
N ALA A 105 5.65 -2.71 -12.02
CA ALA A 105 6.33 -3.99 -11.93
C ALA A 105 5.79 -4.86 -10.78
N LEU A 106 5.56 -4.27 -9.59
CA LEU A 106 4.93 -4.99 -8.48
C LEU A 106 3.51 -5.43 -8.84
N ILE A 107 2.73 -4.52 -9.45
CA ILE A 107 1.35 -4.82 -9.88
C ILE A 107 1.33 -6.02 -10.83
N ASP A 108 2.23 -6.08 -11.82
CA ASP A 108 2.30 -7.20 -12.76
C ASP A 108 2.70 -8.51 -12.06
N ARG A 109 3.50 -8.44 -10.99
CA ARG A 109 3.85 -9.59 -10.16
C ARG A 109 2.69 -10.11 -9.32
N SER A 110 1.58 -9.35 -9.18
CA SER A 110 0.36 -9.79 -8.50
C SER A 110 -0.45 -10.82 -9.28
N GLN A 111 -0.09 -11.12 -10.53
CA GLN A 111 -0.75 -12.12 -11.38
C GLN A 111 -0.96 -13.47 -10.67
N ARG A 112 -0.07 -13.86 -9.77
CA ARG A 112 -0.18 -15.10 -8.99
C ARG A 112 -1.42 -15.15 -8.10
N PHE A 113 -1.84 -14.02 -7.53
CA PHE A 113 -3.02 -13.94 -6.68
C PHE A 113 -4.31 -14.07 -7.50
N TRP A 114 -4.33 -13.44 -8.67
CA TRP A 114 -5.42 -13.61 -9.63
C TRP A 114 -5.54 -15.07 -10.10
N ALA A 115 -4.42 -15.71 -10.44
CA ALA A 115 -4.39 -17.12 -10.86
C ALA A 115 -4.88 -18.05 -9.73
N ALA A 116 -4.44 -17.82 -8.49
CA ALA A 116 -4.87 -18.58 -7.32
C ALA A 116 -6.38 -18.44 -7.06
N GLN A 117 -6.89 -17.22 -7.19
CA GLN A 117 -8.32 -16.92 -6.97
C GLN A 117 -9.22 -17.60 -8.02
N ASN A 118 -8.81 -17.56 -9.28
CA ASN A 118 -9.55 -18.21 -10.36
C ASN A 118 -9.51 -19.73 -10.24
N HIS A 119 -8.37 -20.31 -9.87
CA HIS A 119 -8.27 -21.74 -9.61
C HIS A 119 -9.16 -22.18 -8.44
N ALA A 120 -9.12 -21.43 -7.33
CA ALA A 120 -9.98 -21.70 -6.18
C ALA A 120 -11.48 -21.60 -6.52
N SER A 121 -11.86 -20.64 -7.34
CA SER A 121 -13.25 -20.47 -7.78
C SER A 121 -13.74 -21.64 -8.65
N ALA A 122 -12.85 -22.24 -9.43
CA ALA A 122 -13.16 -23.39 -10.28
C ALA A 122 -13.24 -24.73 -9.50
N THR A 123 -12.51 -24.84 -8.38
CA THR A 123 -12.29 -26.12 -7.68
C THR A 123 -12.98 -26.24 -6.32
N LYS A 124 -13.36 -25.12 -5.70
CA LYS A 124 -13.96 -25.08 -4.35
C LYS A 124 -15.24 -24.25 -4.34
N PRO A 125 -16.43 -24.85 -4.25
CA PRO A 125 -17.63 -24.10 -3.99
C PRO A 125 -17.64 -23.58 -2.54
N LEU A 126 -17.84 -22.26 -2.38
CA LEU A 126 -18.37 -21.60 -1.17
C LEU A 126 -17.60 -21.74 0.15
N LEU A 127 -16.27 -21.55 0.15
CA LEU A 127 -15.65 -21.11 1.39
C LEU A 127 -16.01 -19.64 1.66
N PRO A 128 -16.29 -19.25 2.93
CA PRO A 128 -16.51 -17.86 3.29
C PRO A 128 -15.31 -17.04 2.81
N ARG A 129 -15.58 -16.01 1.99
CA ARG A 129 -14.51 -15.08 1.60
C ARG A 129 -14.09 -14.26 2.82
N PRO A 130 -12.80 -14.03 3.03
CA PRO A 130 -12.37 -13.13 4.09
C PRO A 130 -12.97 -11.73 3.86
N PRO A 131 -13.16 -10.93 4.92
CA PRO A 131 -13.69 -9.58 4.80
C PRO A 131 -12.83 -8.74 3.86
N ILE A 132 -13.47 -7.96 3.00
CA ILE A 132 -12.78 -7.07 2.05
C ILE A 132 -12.13 -5.94 2.83
N LYS A 133 -10.84 -5.74 2.64
CA LYS A 133 -10.06 -4.71 3.31
C LYS A 133 -10.17 -3.38 2.58
N PRO A 134 -10.30 -2.25 3.30
CA PRO A 134 -10.27 -0.94 2.68
C PRO A 134 -8.86 -0.59 2.18
N ALA A 135 -8.81 0.09 1.04
CA ALA A 135 -7.62 0.74 0.53
C ALA A 135 -7.90 2.23 0.32
N LEU A 136 -7.01 3.06 0.82
CA LEU A 136 -6.99 4.50 0.59
C LEU A 136 -5.96 4.79 -0.51
N VAL A 137 -6.30 5.67 -1.43
CA VAL A 137 -5.41 5.97 -2.56
C VAL A 137 -5.23 7.47 -2.69
N SER A 138 -3.98 7.93 -2.63
CA SER A 138 -3.59 9.27 -3.03
C SER A 138 -2.78 9.22 -4.32
N LEU A 139 -3.25 9.94 -5.34
CA LEU A 139 -2.53 10.10 -6.60
C LEU A 139 -2.16 11.56 -6.79
N VAL A 140 -0.87 11.82 -7.03
CA VAL A 140 -0.30 13.17 -7.11
C VAL A 140 0.19 13.44 -8.52
N ALA A 141 -0.25 14.53 -9.12
CA ALA A 141 0.19 14.97 -10.43
C ALA A 141 0.67 16.41 -10.41
N GLY A 142 1.83 16.70 -11.02
CA GLY A 142 2.30 18.06 -11.26
C GLY A 142 1.39 18.81 -12.23
N ARG A 143 0.77 18.10 -13.17
CA ARG A 143 -0.14 18.70 -14.16
C ARG A 143 -1.42 19.24 -13.47
N PRO A 144 -1.75 20.54 -13.62
CA PRO A 144 -2.91 21.14 -12.97
C PRO A 144 -4.24 20.81 -13.65
N ARG A 145 -4.22 20.46 -14.94
CA ARG A 145 -5.40 20.19 -15.76
C ARG A 145 -5.19 18.90 -16.57
N GLY A 146 -6.26 18.34 -17.08
CA GLY A 146 -6.26 17.17 -17.96
C GLY A 146 -7.45 16.26 -17.68
N ASN A 147 -8.12 15.87 -18.77
CA ASN A 147 -9.17 14.86 -18.70
C ASN A 147 -8.52 13.50 -18.45
N LEU A 148 -9.18 12.64 -17.73
CA LEU A 148 -8.76 11.25 -17.47
C LEU A 148 -7.38 11.08 -16.83
N LEU A 149 -6.80 12.15 -16.22
CA LEU A 149 -5.44 12.15 -15.67
C LEU A 149 -5.17 11.01 -14.70
N PHE A 150 -6.15 10.59 -13.93
CA PHE A 150 -6.02 9.53 -12.93
C PHE A 150 -6.76 8.23 -13.31
N SER A 151 -7.55 8.25 -14.37
CA SER A 151 -8.50 7.17 -14.67
C SER A 151 -7.80 5.84 -14.95
N GLY A 152 -6.72 5.84 -15.73
CA GLY A 152 -5.95 4.63 -16.01
C GLY A 152 -5.31 4.05 -14.75
N SER A 153 -4.73 4.91 -13.90
CA SER A 153 -4.13 4.51 -12.63
C SER A 153 -5.17 3.94 -11.66
N LEU A 154 -6.34 4.56 -11.54
CA LEU A 154 -7.41 4.06 -10.68
C LEU A 154 -7.96 2.72 -11.18
N LEU A 155 -8.11 2.56 -12.50
CA LEU A 155 -8.51 1.28 -13.08
C LEU A 155 -7.50 0.18 -12.77
N THR A 156 -6.22 0.46 -12.99
CA THR A 156 -5.11 -0.46 -12.68
C THR A 156 -5.12 -0.86 -11.20
N LEU A 157 -5.26 0.12 -10.29
CA LEU A 157 -5.28 -0.13 -8.85
C LEU A 157 -6.50 -0.95 -8.43
N ARG A 158 -7.66 -0.74 -9.04
CA ARG A 158 -8.86 -1.56 -8.77
C ARG A 158 -8.60 -3.03 -9.07
N TYR A 159 -7.99 -3.34 -10.22
CA TYR A 159 -7.68 -4.71 -10.60
C TYR A 159 -6.50 -5.30 -9.81
N PHE A 160 -5.55 -4.48 -9.39
CA PHE A 160 -4.46 -4.89 -8.50
C PHE A 160 -4.98 -5.31 -7.12
N LEU A 161 -5.88 -4.52 -6.55
CA LEU A 161 -6.37 -4.71 -5.17
C LEU A 161 -7.37 -5.86 -5.06
N SER A 162 -8.17 -6.11 -6.10
CA SER A 162 -9.22 -7.13 -6.09
C SER A 162 -8.71 -8.53 -5.71
N PRO A 163 -7.67 -9.09 -6.35
CA PRO A 163 -7.15 -10.41 -5.97
C PRO A 163 -6.40 -10.42 -4.62
N LEU A 164 -6.08 -9.25 -4.07
CA LEU A 164 -5.53 -9.09 -2.72
C LEU A 164 -6.62 -8.88 -1.64
N ASN A 165 -7.87 -9.17 -2.00
CA ASN A 165 -9.04 -8.99 -1.15
C ASN A 165 -9.15 -7.57 -0.56
N SER A 166 -8.87 -6.58 -1.38
CA SER A 166 -8.92 -5.16 -1.02
C SER A 166 -9.73 -4.36 -2.04
N THR A 167 -10.33 -3.26 -1.60
CA THR A 167 -11.08 -2.35 -2.47
C THR A 167 -10.76 -0.90 -2.16
N ILE A 168 -10.77 -0.04 -3.19
CA ILE A 168 -10.59 1.40 -3.00
C ILE A 168 -11.83 1.94 -2.27
N SER A 169 -11.64 2.41 -1.04
CA SER A 169 -12.69 3.00 -0.21
C SER A 169 -12.76 4.51 -0.38
N GLU A 170 -11.61 5.16 -0.42
CA GLU A 170 -11.53 6.61 -0.64
C GLU A 170 -10.31 6.99 -1.46
N THR A 171 -10.40 8.12 -2.16
CA THR A 171 -9.31 8.67 -2.97
C THR A 171 -9.05 10.14 -2.68
N ARG A 172 -7.79 10.56 -2.81
CA ARG A 172 -7.38 11.96 -2.90
C ARG A 172 -6.57 12.15 -4.19
N LEU A 173 -7.14 12.88 -5.13
CA LEU A 173 -6.59 13.10 -6.47
C LEU A 173 -6.05 14.53 -6.55
N LEU A 174 -4.75 14.67 -6.34
CA LEU A 174 -4.07 15.94 -6.16
C LEU A 174 -3.43 16.40 -7.48
N ARG A 175 -3.72 17.64 -7.88
CA ARG A 175 -3.26 18.23 -9.15
C ARG A 175 -2.42 19.47 -8.91
N GLY A 176 -1.48 19.75 -9.82
CA GLY A 176 -0.63 20.94 -9.77
C GLY A 176 0.31 20.94 -8.57
N LEU A 177 0.83 19.78 -8.22
CA LEU A 177 1.79 19.55 -7.15
C LEU A 177 3.04 18.88 -7.74
N GLU A 178 3.95 19.70 -8.27
CA GLU A 178 5.20 19.23 -8.88
C GLU A 178 6.31 19.12 -7.84
N LYS A 179 6.36 20.07 -6.91
CA LYS A 179 7.37 20.16 -5.86
C LYS A 179 6.70 20.17 -4.47
N VAL A 180 7.44 19.78 -3.45
CA VAL A 180 6.96 19.80 -2.05
C VAL A 180 6.47 21.20 -1.65
N LYS A 181 7.15 22.24 -2.11
CA LYS A 181 6.75 23.63 -1.90
C LYS A 181 5.31 23.93 -2.37
N ASP A 182 4.88 23.32 -3.49
CA ASP A 182 3.50 23.50 -4.00
C ASP A 182 2.46 22.97 -3.00
N LEU A 183 2.81 21.92 -2.23
CA LEU A 183 1.97 21.39 -1.16
C LEU A 183 2.06 22.28 0.10
N GLU A 184 3.25 22.79 0.43
CA GLU A 184 3.46 23.68 1.57
C GLU A 184 2.66 24.99 1.43
N GLU A 185 2.57 25.51 0.22
CA GLU A 185 1.79 26.70 -0.14
C GLU A 185 0.26 26.47 -0.14
N ARG A 186 -0.20 25.24 0.15
CA ARG A 186 -1.63 24.88 0.20
C ARG A 186 -2.05 24.37 1.58
N PRO A 187 -2.11 25.23 2.59
CA PRO A 187 -2.42 24.81 3.97
C PRO A 187 -3.77 24.11 4.11
N ALA A 188 -4.78 24.48 3.32
CA ALA A 188 -6.07 23.80 3.33
C ALA A 188 -6.00 22.36 2.81
N VAL A 189 -5.17 22.08 1.80
CA VAL A 189 -4.93 20.72 1.29
C VAL A 189 -4.20 19.90 2.32
N ARG A 190 -3.17 20.46 2.97
CA ARG A 190 -2.42 19.79 4.04
C ARG A 190 -3.32 19.43 5.22
N ALA A 191 -4.12 20.37 5.68
CA ALA A 191 -5.08 20.13 6.77
C ALA A 191 -6.11 19.05 6.41
N ALA A 192 -6.60 19.04 5.17
CA ALA A 192 -7.56 18.04 4.70
C ALA A 192 -6.91 16.63 4.62
N LEU A 193 -5.64 16.52 4.23
CA LEU A 193 -4.89 15.25 4.21
C LEU A 193 -4.67 14.73 5.63
N HIS A 194 -4.25 15.58 6.54
CA HIS A 194 -4.06 15.25 7.93
C HIS A 194 -5.39 14.79 8.58
N ALA A 195 -6.47 15.57 8.40
CA ALA A 195 -7.81 15.21 8.89
C ALA A 195 -8.29 13.87 8.30
N TRP A 196 -7.99 13.58 7.03
CA TRP A 196 -8.30 12.31 6.41
C TRP A 196 -7.60 11.14 7.11
N GLY A 197 -6.32 11.30 7.44
CA GLY A 197 -5.58 10.32 8.24
C GLY A 197 -6.17 10.11 9.63
N HIS A 198 -6.48 11.20 10.31
CA HIS A 198 -7.10 11.18 11.65
C HIS A 198 -8.46 10.46 11.65
N ASP A 199 -9.32 10.72 10.69
CA ASP A 199 -10.63 10.07 10.58
C ASP A 199 -10.49 8.55 10.40
N TRP A 200 -9.56 8.11 9.56
CA TRP A 200 -9.28 6.68 9.37
C TRP A 200 -8.58 6.07 10.58
N GLY A 201 -7.72 6.82 11.27
CA GLY A 201 -7.18 6.44 12.57
C GLY A 201 -8.27 6.17 13.60
N CYS A 202 -9.22 7.10 13.76
CA CYS A 202 -10.39 6.92 14.63
C CYS A 202 -11.22 5.68 14.27
N ARG A 203 -11.47 5.42 12.97
CA ARG A 203 -12.20 4.23 12.51
C ARG A 203 -11.46 2.94 12.87
N LEU A 204 -10.14 2.93 12.71
CA LEU A 204 -9.28 1.80 13.11
C LEU A 204 -9.39 1.54 14.61
N MET A 205 -9.16 2.56 15.42
CA MET A 205 -9.17 2.45 16.89
C MET A 205 -10.56 2.07 17.44
N ALA A 206 -11.62 2.48 16.75
CA ALA A 206 -13.00 2.10 17.08
C ALA A 206 -13.37 0.66 16.64
N GLY A 207 -12.46 -0.12 16.05
CA GLY A 207 -12.74 -1.46 15.54
C GLY A 207 -13.75 -1.50 14.36
N LYS A 208 -13.93 -0.37 13.67
CA LYS A 208 -14.89 -0.25 12.55
C LYS A 208 -14.32 -0.72 11.20
N ILE A 209 -13.13 -1.30 11.20
CA ILE A 209 -12.49 -1.89 10.02
C ILE A 209 -12.66 -3.41 10.09
N PRO A 210 -13.26 -4.05 9.09
CA PRO A 210 -13.43 -5.49 9.08
C PRO A 210 -12.10 -6.25 9.25
N GLY A 211 -12.05 -7.17 10.22
CA GLY A 211 -10.85 -7.97 10.47
C GLY A 211 -9.74 -7.29 11.28
N TYR A 212 -9.95 -6.07 11.78
CA TYR A 212 -9.02 -5.36 12.65
C TYR A 212 -9.53 -5.32 14.09
N ASN A 213 -8.68 -5.73 15.04
CA ASN A 213 -8.95 -5.63 16.48
C ASN A 213 -7.86 -4.78 17.14
N PRO A 214 -8.13 -3.54 17.54
CA PRO A 214 -7.15 -2.67 18.18
C PRO A 214 -6.66 -3.20 19.54
N ALA A 215 -7.50 -3.92 20.30
CA ALA A 215 -7.12 -4.49 21.60
C ALA A 215 -6.04 -5.59 21.48
N ALA A 216 -5.87 -6.21 20.31
CA ALA A 216 -4.81 -7.18 20.06
C ALA A 216 -3.42 -6.54 19.93
N ILE A 217 -3.32 -5.21 19.83
CA ILE A 217 -2.05 -4.46 19.72
C ILE A 217 -1.51 -4.11 21.10
N SER A 218 -2.37 -4.01 22.11
CA SER A 218 -2.05 -3.67 23.51
C SER A 218 -1.69 -4.93 24.33
N GLY A 219 -0.90 -5.84 23.82
CA GLY A 219 -0.39 -6.99 24.59
C GLY A 219 0.74 -6.59 25.54
N PRO A 220 1.02 -7.36 26.63
CA PRO A 220 1.83 -6.96 27.78
C PRO A 220 3.36 -6.89 27.56
N ASP A 221 3.85 -6.69 26.35
CA ASP A 221 5.29 -6.71 26.03
C ASP A 221 5.96 -5.33 25.85
N SER A 222 5.35 -4.26 26.36
CA SER A 222 6.01 -2.94 26.39
C SER A 222 6.89 -2.68 27.63
N ALA A 223 7.15 -3.71 28.43
CA ALA A 223 7.92 -3.57 29.65
C ALA A 223 9.00 -4.65 29.82
N LYS A 224 9.92 -4.79 28.84
CA LYS A 224 11.20 -5.50 29.05
C LYS A 224 12.13 -5.24 27.86
N ASP A 225 12.80 -4.10 27.88
CA ASP A 225 14.13 -3.95 27.31
C ASP A 225 14.79 -2.73 27.96
N SER A 226 15.20 -2.92 29.22
CA SER A 226 16.26 -2.10 29.80
C SER A 226 17.58 -2.79 29.44
N PRO A 227 18.59 -2.09 28.91
CA PRO A 227 19.87 -2.69 28.61
C PRO A 227 20.57 -3.12 29.93
N PRO A 228 21.32 -4.24 29.95
CA PRO A 228 22.06 -4.64 31.11
C PRO A 228 23.14 -3.60 31.37
N SER A 229 23.19 -3.13 32.61
CA SER A 229 24.25 -2.28 33.14
C SER A 229 25.60 -2.98 33.02
N ALA A 230 26.54 -2.30 32.37
CA ALA A 230 27.96 -2.69 32.32
C ALA A 230 28.56 -2.78 33.73
N ILE A 231 29.19 -3.89 34.00
CA ILE A 231 30.31 -4.05 34.94
C ILE A 231 31.54 -4.44 34.14
#